data_adc71d4eb375a3480e7951c10fe72730
#
_entry.id   adc71d4eb375a3480e7951c10fe72730
#
_cell.length_a   1.000
_cell.length_b   1.000
_cell.length_c   1.000
_cell.angle_alpha   90.00
_cell.angle_beta   90.00
_cell.angle_gamma   90.00
#
_symmetry.space_group_name_H-M   'P 1'
#
loop_
_entity.id
_entity.type
_entity.pdbx_description
1 polymer ?
#
loop_
_entity_poly.entity_id
_entity_poly.type
_entity_poly.pdbx_seq_one_letter_code
_entity_poly.pdbx_strand_id
1 'polypeptide(L)'
;MKKIFILSAFVMSFFGCAQIEETSFKPEALSSQMIGTDHEPITFAEILKQYEGKTIVIDVWATWCPDCIKGMPKVKELQQKYPEVTYLFISADKTYDTWLNGIEKYDVNGEHYLVSDGMKGVFGKSVNL
;
A
#
# COMPACT_ATOMS: atom_id res chain seq x y z
N MET A 1 -34.96 -45.70 -45.86
CA MET A 1 -35.13 -44.48 -45.01
C MET A 1 -33.93 -44.38 -44.09
N LYS A 2 -32.98 -43.48 -44.42
CA LYS A 2 -31.78 -43.24 -43.58
C LYS A 2 -32.11 -42.15 -42.57
N LYS A 3 -32.14 -42.48 -41.30
CA LYS A 3 -32.28 -41.50 -40.20
C LYS A 3 -30.91 -40.88 -39.92
N ILE A 4 -30.76 -39.58 -40.25
CA ILE A 4 -29.58 -38.82 -39.91
C ILE A 4 -29.77 -38.29 -38.48
N PHE A 5 -28.96 -38.79 -37.54
CA PHE A 5 -28.85 -38.21 -36.21
C PHE A 5 -27.81 -37.06 -36.26
N ILE A 6 -28.30 -35.83 -36.17
CA ILE A 6 -27.44 -34.66 -35.97
C ILE A 6 -27.14 -34.56 -34.49
N LEU A 7 -25.92 -34.96 -34.14
CA LEU A 7 -25.41 -34.79 -32.79
C LEU A 7 -24.92 -33.32 -32.65
N SER A 8 -25.78 -32.47 -32.09
CA SER A 8 -25.43 -31.07 -31.78
C SER A 8 -24.48 -31.06 -30.58
N ALA A 9 -23.18 -30.87 -30.83
CA ALA A 9 -22.19 -30.65 -29.79
C ALA A 9 -22.35 -29.21 -29.28
N PHE A 10 -22.96 -29.07 -28.09
CA PHE A 10 -23.05 -27.82 -27.36
C PHE A 10 -21.70 -27.55 -26.70
N VAL A 11 -20.87 -26.75 -27.40
CA VAL A 11 -19.61 -26.24 -26.85
C VAL A 11 -19.94 -25.11 -25.88
N MET A 12 -20.00 -25.42 -24.60
CA MET A 12 -20.01 -24.42 -23.54
C MET A 12 -18.63 -23.80 -23.45
N SER A 13 -18.46 -22.66 -24.08
CA SER A 13 -17.32 -21.78 -23.87
C SER A 13 -17.45 -21.15 -22.48
N PHE A 14 -16.75 -21.72 -21.51
CA PHE A 14 -16.50 -21.05 -20.23
C PHE A 14 -15.52 -19.88 -20.48
N PHE A 15 -16.05 -18.73 -20.84
CA PHE A 15 -15.33 -17.47 -20.69
C PHE A 15 -15.34 -17.17 -19.17
N GLY A 16 -14.38 -17.70 -18.47
CA GLY A 16 -14.01 -17.18 -17.16
C GLY A 16 -13.42 -15.79 -17.37
N CYS A 17 -14.23 -14.74 -17.23
CA CYS A 17 -13.73 -13.40 -16.99
C CYS A 17 -12.96 -13.45 -15.66
N ALA A 18 -11.64 -13.61 -15.72
CA ALA A 18 -10.78 -13.17 -14.64
C ALA A 18 -10.95 -11.65 -14.60
N GLN A 19 -11.75 -11.16 -13.65
CA GLN A 19 -11.76 -9.75 -13.31
C GLN A 19 -10.38 -9.47 -12.73
N ILE A 20 -9.52 -8.87 -13.55
CA ILE A 20 -8.34 -8.20 -13.07
C ILE A 20 -8.90 -6.99 -12.31
N GLU A 21 -9.00 -7.11 -10.98
CA GLU A 21 -9.18 -5.93 -10.15
C GLU A 21 -7.97 -5.05 -10.40
N GLU A 22 -8.16 -4.01 -11.19
CA GLU A 22 -7.18 -2.95 -11.36
C GLU A 22 -7.10 -2.23 -10.02
N THR A 23 -6.17 -2.67 -9.16
CA THR A 23 -5.89 -2.06 -7.87
C THR A 23 -5.04 -0.80 -8.11
N SER A 24 -5.68 0.25 -8.59
CA SER A 24 -5.08 1.58 -8.67
C SER A 24 -5.50 2.43 -7.47
N PHE A 25 -4.59 3.28 -7.01
CA PHE A 25 -4.94 4.27 -5.99
C PHE A 25 -5.95 5.28 -6.54
N LYS A 26 -6.95 5.62 -5.73
CA LYS A 26 -7.92 6.65 -6.07
C LYS A 26 -7.23 8.02 -6.22
N PRO A 27 -7.75 8.92 -7.06
CA PRO A 27 -7.19 10.27 -7.22
C PRO A 27 -7.05 11.03 -5.90
N GLU A 28 -7.97 10.83 -4.96
CA GLU A 28 -7.94 11.45 -3.63
C GLU A 28 -6.74 10.96 -2.80
N ALA A 29 -6.39 9.67 -2.89
CA ALA A 29 -5.18 9.15 -2.26
C ALA A 29 -3.94 9.78 -2.89
N LEU A 30 -3.86 9.81 -4.21
CA LEU A 30 -2.70 10.33 -4.95
C LEU A 30 -2.44 11.81 -4.67
N SER A 31 -3.49 12.62 -4.48
CA SER A 31 -3.39 14.05 -4.16
C SER A 31 -3.20 14.34 -2.66
N SER A 32 -3.24 13.35 -1.80
CA SER A 32 -3.06 13.53 -0.36
C SER A 32 -1.68 14.08 -0.04
N GLN A 33 -1.65 15.13 0.79
CA GLN A 33 -0.42 15.76 1.26
C GLN A 33 0.20 14.94 2.39
N MET A 34 1.49 14.74 2.30
CA MET A 34 2.32 14.10 3.30
C MET A 34 3.53 14.98 3.63
N ILE A 35 4.23 14.64 4.68
CA ILE A 35 5.44 15.35 5.12
C ILE A 35 6.59 14.34 5.16
N GLY A 36 7.70 14.67 4.53
CA GLY A 36 8.93 13.88 4.60
C GLY A 36 9.70 14.09 5.92
N THR A 37 10.74 13.30 6.14
CA THR A 37 11.62 13.46 7.32
C THR A 37 12.48 14.73 7.27
N ASP A 38 12.53 15.39 6.13
CA ASP A 38 13.12 16.72 5.91
C ASP A 38 12.18 17.87 6.26
N HIS A 39 10.97 17.56 6.73
CA HIS A 39 9.89 18.47 7.04
C HIS A 39 9.27 19.16 5.81
N GLU A 40 9.56 18.65 4.61
CA GLU A 40 9.01 19.20 3.37
C GLU A 40 7.69 18.50 2.98
N PRO A 41 6.70 19.26 2.47
CA PRO A 41 5.45 18.69 1.97
C PRO A 41 5.67 17.99 0.63
N ILE A 42 5.00 16.87 0.46
CA ILE A 42 5.03 16.05 -0.76
C ILE A 42 3.69 15.35 -0.94
N THR A 43 3.21 15.19 -2.17
CA THR A 43 2.01 14.41 -2.44
C THR A 43 2.33 12.92 -2.52
N PHE A 44 1.33 12.08 -2.24
CA PHE A 44 1.52 10.63 -2.38
C PHE A 44 1.86 10.22 -3.82
N ALA A 45 1.32 10.92 -4.83
CA ALA A 45 1.68 10.72 -6.23
C ALA A 45 3.17 10.99 -6.51
N GLU A 46 3.71 12.08 -5.94
CA GLU A 46 5.14 12.42 -6.09
C GLU A 46 6.03 11.39 -5.39
N ILE A 47 5.61 10.88 -4.22
CA ILE A 47 6.30 9.78 -3.52
C ILE A 47 6.36 8.55 -4.42
N LEU A 48 5.23 8.10 -4.95
CA LEU A 48 5.17 6.92 -5.83
C LEU A 48 6.03 7.09 -7.09
N LYS A 49 6.08 8.29 -7.63
CA LYS A 49 6.92 8.61 -8.81
C LYS A 49 8.42 8.43 -8.54
N GLN A 50 8.89 8.69 -7.31
CA GLN A 50 10.30 8.48 -6.93
C GLN A 50 10.71 7.00 -7.01
N TYR A 51 9.73 6.09 -6.85
CA TYR A 51 9.96 4.64 -6.84
C TYR A 51 9.39 3.94 -8.08
N GLU A 52 9.13 4.69 -9.15
CA GLU A 52 8.62 4.14 -10.41
C GLU A 52 9.53 3.03 -10.94
N GLY A 53 8.94 1.91 -11.35
CA GLY A 53 9.66 0.74 -11.82
C GLY A 53 10.24 -0.16 -10.71
N LYS A 54 10.05 0.18 -9.44
CA LYS A 54 10.47 -0.63 -8.28
C LYS A 54 9.27 -1.32 -7.63
N THR A 55 9.53 -2.49 -7.05
CA THR A 55 8.56 -3.10 -6.13
C THR A 55 8.62 -2.37 -4.81
N ILE A 56 7.47 -1.87 -4.35
CA ILE A 56 7.34 -1.21 -3.05
C ILE A 56 6.37 -1.97 -2.16
N VAL A 57 6.69 -2.04 -0.88
CA VAL A 57 5.78 -2.47 0.19
C VAL A 57 5.38 -1.23 0.98
N ILE A 58 4.10 -0.95 1.08
CA ILE A 58 3.58 0.18 1.84
C ILE A 58 3.02 -0.35 3.16
N ASP A 59 3.55 0.16 4.27
CA ASP A 59 3.09 -0.12 5.63
C ASP A 59 2.53 1.16 6.24
N VAL A 60 1.25 1.14 6.60
CA VAL A 60 0.60 2.26 7.29
C VAL A 60 0.59 1.97 8.78
N TRP A 61 1.20 2.83 9.57
CA TRP A 61 1.42 2.61 10.99
C TRP A 61 1.23 3.89 11.82
N ALA A 62 1.32 3.76 13.12
CA ALA A 62 1.45 4.88 14.05
C ALA A 62 2.09 4.41 15.35
N THR A 63 2.72 5.32 16.08
CA THR A 63 3.36 5.03 17.37
C THR A 63 2.37 4.57 18.46
N TRP A 64 1.11 4.96 18.33
CA TRP A 64 0.00 4.58 19.22
C TRP A 64 -0.74 3.30 18.77
N CYS A 65 -0.30 2.63 17.70
CA CYS A 65 -0.92 1.41 17.17
C CYS A 65 -0.18 0.17 17.69
N PRO A 66 -0.70 -0.53 18.73
CA PRO A 66 0.00 -1.66 19.36
C PRO A 66 0.26 -2.82 18.39
N ASP A 67 -0.69 -3.09 17.49
CA ASP A 67 -0.57 -4.17 16.51
C ASP A 67 0.46 -3.85 15.43
N CYS A 68 0.58 -2.58 15.05
CA CYS A 68 1.64 -2.12 14.14
C CYS A 68 3.03 -2.38 14.78
N ILE A 69 3.20 -2.01 16.04
CA ILE A 69 4.46 -2.20 16.76
C ILE A 69 4.80 -3.68 16.92
N LYS A 70 3.82 -4.53 17.26
CA LYS A 70 4.00 -5.99 17.33
C LYS A 70 4.36 -6.61 15.98
N GLY A 71 3.93 -6.00 14.88
CA GLY A 71 4.23 -6.42 13.51
C GLY A 71 5.65 -6.10 13.04
N MET A 72 6.33 -5.11 13.63
CA MET A 72 7.65 -4.63 13.18
C MET A 72 8.72 -5.72 13.05
N PRO A 73 8.84 -6.70 13.98
CA PRO A 73 9.80 -7.81 13.79
C PRO A 73 9.59 -8.60 12.51
N LYS A 74 8.33 -8.83 12.11
CA LYS A 74 8.01 -9.53 10.84
C LYS A 74 8.36 -8.68 9.62
N VAL A 75 8.16 -7.36 9.70
CA VAL A 75 8.58 -6.45 8.64
C VAL A 75 10.11 -6.50 8.48
N LYS A 76 10.87 -6.51 9.59
CA LYS A 76 12.33 -6.65 9.56
C LYS A 76 12.79 -7.97 8.94
N GLU A 77 12.13 -9.08 9.26
CA GLU A 77 12.38 -10.38 8.60
C GLU A 77 12.12 -10.31 7.09
N LEU A 78 11.04 -9.65 6.69
CA LEU A 78 10.70 -9.45 5.29
C LEU A 78 11.76 -8.62 4.56
N GLN A 79 12.25 -7.55 5.19
CA GLN A 79 13.33 -6.72 4.66
C GLN A 79 14.63 -7.50 4.46
N GLN A 80 14.97 -8.39 5.39
CA GLN A 80 16.14 -9.27 5.28
C GLN A 80 15.98 -10.28 4.14
N LYS A 81 14.76 -10.78 3.93
CA LYS A 81 14.47 -11.77 2.88
C LYS A 81 14.41 -11.15 1.48
N TYR A 82 13.94 -9.90 1.39
CA TYR A 82 13.74 -9.19 0.12
C TYR A 82 14.39 -7.80 0.18
N PRO A 83 15.71 -7.73 0.20
CA PRO A 83 16.45 -6.47 0.34
C PRO A 83 16.34 -5.54 -0.88
N GLU A 84 15.92 -6.07 -2.04
CA GLU A 84 15.70 -5.33 -3.28
C GLU A 84 14.38 -4.54 -3.28
N VAL A 85 13.46 -4.85 -2.35
CA VAL A 85 12.16 -4.19 -2.24
C VAL A 85 12.30 -2.88 -1.45
N THR A 86 11.67 -1.81 -1.93
CA THR A 86 11.57 -0.56 -1.18
C THR A 86 10.42 -0.64 -0.17
N TYR A 87 10.72 -0.36 1.09
CA TYR A 87 9.73 -0.32 2.17
C TYR A 87 9.36 1.11 2.49
N LEU A 88 8.10 1.45 2.26
CA LEU A 88 7.54 2.76 2.42
C LEU A 88 6.60 2.78 3.63
N PHE A 89 6.99 3.50 4.67
CA PHE A 89 6.22 3.63 5.91
C PHE A 89 5.44 4.94 5.92
N ILE A 90 4.12 4.86 5.98
CA ILE A 90 3.24 6.01 6.09
C ILE A 90 2.69 6.06 7.51
N SER A 91 3.08 7.07 8.26
CA SER A 91 2.61 7.26 9.63
C SER A 91 1.33 8.10 9.67
N ALA A 92 0.42 7.69 10.55
CA ALA A 92 -0.78 8.43 10.91
C ALA A 92 -0.68 9.08 12.31
N ASP A 93 0.53 9.36 12.77
CA ASP A 93 0.77 10.09 14.00
C ASP A 93 0.25 11.53 13.91
N LYS A 94 -0.10 12.11 15.06
CA LYS A 94 -0.67 13.47 15.11
C LYS A 94 0.38 14.58 14.98
N THR A 95 1.62 14.30 15.37
CA THR A 95 2.68 15.30 15.37
C THR A 95 3.95 14.74 14.74
N TYR A 96 4.69 15.62 14.10
CA TYR A 96 5.97 15.34 13.48
C TYR A 96 6.98 14.75 14.48
N ASP A 97 7.11 15.37 15.66
CA ASP A 97 8.07 14.93 16.69
C ASP A 97 7.74 13.52 17.23
N THR A 98 6.45 13.23 17.47
CA THR A 98 6.03 11.89 17.93
C THR A 98 6.38 10.83 16.90
N TRP A 99 6.17 11.12 15.62
CA TRP A 99 6.51 10.23 14.53
C TRP A 99 8.02 9.99 14.43
N LEU A 100 8.85 11.04 14.42
CA LEU A 100 10.31 10.89 14.36
C LEU A 100 10.87 10.08 15.54
N ASN A 101 10.40 10.40 16.76
CA ASN A 101 10.77 9.66 17.97
C ASN A 101 10.36 8.18 17.86
N GLY A 102 9.22 7.90 17.22
CA GLY A 102 8.75 6.54 16.98
C GLY A 102 9.62 5.77 16.02
N ILE A 103 10.05 6.38 14.92
CA ILE A 103 10.98 5.77 13.95
C ILE A 103 12.25 5.31 14.67
N GLU A 104 12.84 6.18 15.49
CA GLU A 104 14.05 5.87 16.26
C GLU A 104 13.78 4.80 17.33
N LYS A 105 12.75 5.00 18.16
CA LYS A 105 12.40 4.11 19.28
C LYS A 105 12.16 2.67 18.83
N TYR A 106 11.49 2.47 17.72
CA TYR A 106 11.12 1.15 17.22
C TYR A 106 12.07 0.66 16.12
N ASP A 107 13.13 1.41 15.83
CA ASP A 107 14.14 1.09 14.82
C ASP A 107 13.48 0.69 13.49
N VAL A 108 12.65 1.59 12.96
CA VAL A 108 11.91 1.36 11.71
C VAL A 108 12.76 1.80 10.54
N ASN A 109 13.31 0.85 9.79
CA ASN A 109 14.18 1.11 8.66
C ASN A 109 13.39 1.16 7.35
N GLY A 110 13.54 2.21 6.56
CA GLY A 110 12.89 2.40 5.27
C GLY A 110 12.68 3.85 4.92
N GLU A 111 11.79 4.09 3.97
CA GLU A 111 11.39 5.42 3.54
C GLU A 111 10.16 5.86 4.36
N HIS A 112 10.18 7.10 4.86
CA HIS A 112 9.21 7.54 5.85
C HIS A 112 8.47 8.80 5.44
N TYR A 113 7.14 8.75 5.59
CA TYR A 113 6.25 9.89 5.36
C TYR A 113 5.15 9.96 6.42
N LEU A 114 4.75 11.16 6.78
CA LEU A 114 3.67 11.43 7.74
C LEU A 114 2.45 11.94 6.98
N VAL A 115 1.29 11.31 7.14
CA VAL A 115 0.02 11.84 6.66
C VAL A 115 -0.60 12.73 7.72
N SER A 116 -0.78 14.02 7.38
CA SER A 116 -1.13 15.06 8.37
C SER A 116 -2.55 14.95 8.90
N ASP A 117 -3.48 14.37 8.13
CA ASP A 117 -4.91 14.25 8.49
C ASP A 117 -5.25 12.89 9.14
N GLY A 118 -4.26 12.06 9.42
CA GLY A 118 -4.37 10.78 10.10
C GLY A 118 -5.16 9.71 9.33
N MET A 119 -5.45 8.58 9.98
CA MET A 119 -6.16 7.44 9.35
C MET A 119 -7.58 7.77 8.90
N LYS A 120 -8.26 8.69 9.57
CA LYS A 120 -9.63 9.11 9.23
C LYS A 120 -9.69 10.24 8.21
N GLY A 121 -8.55 10.72 7.77
CA GLY A 121 -8.40 11.75 6.76
C GLY A 121 -8.67 11.25 5.34
N VAL A 122 -8.34 12.09 4.36
CA VAL A 122 -8.58 11.81 2.93
C VAL A 122 -7.82 10.55 2.50
N PHE A 123 -6.52 10.47 2.84
CA PHE A 123 -5.70 9.32 2.49
C PHE A 123 -6.25 8.03 3.10
N GLY A 124 -6.43 7.98 4.42
CA GLY A 124 -6.89 6.78 5.11
C GLY A 124 -8.23 6.25 4.59
N LYS A 125 -9.19 7.14 4.36
CA LYS A 125 -10.49 6.77 3.76
C LYS A 125 -10.37 6.25 2.33
N SER A 126 -9.47 6.84 1.53
CA SER A 126 -9.31 6.47 0.12
C SER A 126 -8.65 5.11 -0.07
N VAL A 127 -7.86 4.65 0.92
CA VAL A 127 -7.22 3.32 0.95
C VAL A 127 -7.92 2.33 1.89
N ASN A 128 -9.11 2.68 2.40
CA ASN A 128 -9.98 1.85 3.24
C ASN A 128 -9.34 1.43 4.58
N LEU A 129 -8.70 2.37 5.27
CA LEU A 129 -8.16 2.19 6.63
C LEU A 129 -9.21 2.46 7.69
#